data_cc85a7c0e43d90a06ab0fd00215e2ec0
#
_entry.id   cc85a7c0e43d90a06ab0fd00215e2ec0
#
_cell.length_a   1.000
_cell.length_b   1.000
_cell.length_c   1.000
_cell.angle_alpha   90.00
_cell.angle_beta   90.00
_cell.angle_gamma   90.00
#
_symmetry.space_group_name_H-M   'P 1'
#
loop_
_entity.id
_entity.type
_entity.pdbx_description
1 polymer ?
#
loop_
_entity_poly.entity_id
_entity_poly.type
_entity_poly.pdbx_seq_one_letter_code
_entity_poly.pdbx_strand_id
1 'polypeptide(L)'
;MARNRVNQQVKRERTFSSSSTVSTDDGHHDLSEQIVEDVTLEYFYKPRTITALGCLFLYLGYFAFTHDPHIELSKNIFKGLIAICVVFLFVCMLVAPNGPFTRPHPLVWRLVFGISVIYLLGLTFLLFLNYQQIKDILIFIDDDLKYAGPDTKEYAVDCRLTWAKLYESMDLFILSHFIGWAGKSLLMRHAVLCWSASITWEITEIFFAHLLPNFKECWWDAILLDIVICNGLGIHLGLYLCKKLEMRTYHWESIKDIQSTTGKLRRAILQFTPASWTRVNWTDSNSTYKRLLAVYFLGVVWQLIELNTFFLKHIFRIPNPHPLNIYRLLLISLISAPTIRQYYIFITDTRSKRM
;
A
#
# COMPACT_ATOMS: atom_id res chain seq x y z
N MET A 1 -28.83 8.46 48.25
CA MET A 1 -28.85 7.12 47.62
C MET A 1 -28.96 7.14 46.11
N ALA A 2 -29.48 8.14 45.45
CA ALA A 2 -29.59 8.21 43.96
C ALA A 2 -28.23 8.42 43.24
N ARG A 3 -27.31 9.18 43.81
CA ARG A 3 -26.01 9.53 43.18
C ARG A 3 -25.04 8.32 43.02
N ASN A 4 -25.17 7.31 43.89
CA ASN A 4 -24.35 6.09 43.80
C ASN A 4 -24.85 5.10 42.76
N ARG A 5 -26.12 5.14 42.38
CA ARG A 5 -26.66 4.23 41.34
C ARG A 5 -26.28 4.72 39.92
N VAL A 6 -26.23 6.02 39.70
CA VAL A 6 -25.79 6.59 38.41
C VAL A 6 -24.32 6.31 38.15
N ASN A 7 -23.46 6.44 39.17
CA ASN A 7 -22.03 6.13 39.01
C ASN A 7 -21.74 4.63 38.84
N GLN A 8 -22.60 3.74 39.32
CA GLN A 8 -22.46 2.30 39.06
C GLN A 8 -22.95 1.93 37.65
N GLN A 9 -23.96 2.58 37.11
CA GLN A 9 -24.41 2.38 35.75
C GLN A 9 -23.37 2.89 34.72
N VAL A 10 -22.86 4.10 34.92
CA VAL A 10 -21.78 4.66 34.06
C VAL A 10 -20.50 3.82 34.14
N LYS A 11 -20.20 3.22 35.28
CA LYS A 11 -19.06 2.30 35.42
C LYS A 11 -19.30 0.93 34.75
N ARG A 12 -20.54 0.46 34.73
CA ARG A 12 -20.95 -0.77 34.01
C ARG A 12 -20.97 -0.58 32.49
N GLU A 13 -21.40 0.60 32.00
CA GLU A 13 -21.33 0.89 30.56
C GLU A 13 -19.93 1.09 30.05
N ARG A 14 -19.01 1.66 30.86
CA ARG A 14 -17.58 1.75 30.49
C ARG A 14 -16.83 0.41 30.51
N THR A 15 -17.29 -0.55 31.32
CA THR A 15 -16.71 -1.92 31.32
C THR A 15 -17.29 -2.83 30.25
N PHE A 16 -18.44 -2.45 29.64
CA PHE A 16 -19.04 -3.27 28.58
C PHE A 16 -18.57 -2.88 27.16
N SER A 17 -17.92 -1.73 27.00
CA SER A 17 -17.38 -1.28 25.70
C SER A 17 -15.92 -1.70 25.44
N SER A 18 -15.24 -2.36 26.43
CA SER A 18 -13.83 -2.76 26.30
C SER A 18 -13.58 -4.26 26.20
N SER A 19 -14.61 -5.08 25.97
CA SER A 19 -14.43 -6.53 25.86
C SER A 19 -15.28 -7.16 24.77
N SER A 20 -15.20 -6.65 23.54
CA SER A 20 -15.44 -7.50 22.37
C SER A 20 -14.09 -7.99 21.84
N THR A 21 -13.37 -8.74 22.68
CA THR A 21 -12.33 -9.66 22.19
C THR A 21 -13.03 -10.64 21.27
N VAL A 22 -12.71 -10.58 20.00
CA VAL A 22 -12.91 -11.69 19.09
C VAL A 22 -12.13 -12.86 19.68
N SER A 23 -12.82 -13.73 20.40
CA SER A 23 -12.29 -15.02 20.81
C SER A 23 -12.20 -15.88 19.55
N THR A 24 -11.11 -15.75 18.81
CA THR A 24 -10.58 -16.87 18.07
C THR A 24 -9.95 -17.78 19.11
N ASP A 25 -10.33 -19.03 19.09
CA ASP A 25 -10.08 -20.09 20.08
C ASP A 25 -8.62 -20.55 20.16
N ASP A 26 -7.68 -19.73 19.75
CA ASP A 26 -6.24 -19.93 19.88
C ASP A 26 -5.68 -18.72 20.61
N GLY A 27 -5.25 -18.93 21.88
CA GLY A 27 -4.73 -17.92 22.80
C GLY A 27 -3.45 -17.18 22.37
N HIS A 28 -3.28 -16.92 21.11
CA HIS A 28 -2.25 -16.06 20.55
C HIS A 28 -2.82 -14.66 20.29
N HIS A 29 -2.58 -13.75 21.23
CA HIS A 29 -2.72 -12.33 20.97
C HIS A 29 -1.86 -11.96 19.75
N ASP A 30 -2.50 -11.48 18.71
CA ASP A 30 -1.85 -11.06 17.48
C ASP A 30 -1.06 -9.77 17.75
N LEU A 31 0.23 -9.89 18.07
CA LEU A 31 1.10 -8.78 18.46
C LEU A 31 1.35 -7.78 17.33
N SER A 32 0.94 -8.12 16.12
CA SER A 32 1.16 -7.29 14.92
C SER A 32 -0.06 -6.52 14.46
N GLU A 33 -1.25 -6.86 14.94
CA GLU A 33 -2.51 -6.30 14.49
C GLU A 33 -3.31 -5.70 15.64
N GLN A 34 -4.13 -4.72 15.33
CA GLN A 34 -5.02 -4.06 16.28
C GLN A 34 -6.37 -3.76 15.62
N ILE A 35 -7.40 -3.63 16.44
CA ILE A 35 -8.72 -3.16 15.98
C ILE A 35 -8.57 -1.68 15.61
N VAL A 36 -9.09 -1.29 14.44
CA VAL A 36 -9.11 0.11 14.02
C VAL A 36 -10.20 0.82 14.80
N GLU A 37 -9.81 1.85 15.56
CA GLU A 37 -10.71 2.69 16.32
C GLU A 37 -11.31 3.79 15.45
N ASP A 38 -12.53 4.22 15.80
CA ASP A 38 -13.16 5.36 15.14
C ASP A 38 -12.40 6.65 15.44
N VAL A 39 -12.43 7.60 14.49
CA VAL A 39 -11.81 8.91 14.64
C VAL A 39 -12.57 9.70 15.70
N THR A 40 -11.88 10.12 16.74
CA THR A 40 -12.43 10.98 17.78
C THR A 40 -11.75 12.34 17.83
N LEU A 41 -12.50 13.41 18.10
CA LEU A 41 -11.95 14.75 18.24
C LEU A 41 -11.10 14.94 19.50
N GLU A 42 -11.13 13.99 20.42
CA GLU A 42 -10.34 14.05 21.67
C GLU A 42 -8.83 14.19 21.41
N TYR A 43 -8.34 13.68 20.29
CA TYR A 43 -6.93 13.79 19.92
C TYR A 43 -6.49 15.25 19.72
N PHE A 44 -7.37 16.14 19.23
CA PHE A 44 -7.04 17.54 19.02
C PHE A 44 -6.84 18.31 20.32
N TYR A 45 -7.48 17.89 21.40
CA TYR A 45 -7.43 18.57 22.70
C TYR A 45 -6.28 18.08 23.59
N LYS A 46 -5.51 17.09 23.18
CA LYS A 46 -4.36 16.61 23.94
C LYS A 46 -3.25 17.67 23.95
N PRO A 47 -2.68 18.03 25.13
CA PRO A 47 -1.65 19.05 25.22
C PRO A 47 -0.46 18.83 24.27
N ARG A 48 -0.04 17.58 24.10
CA ARG A 48 1.04 17.21 23.16
C ARG A 48 0.72 17.55 21.72
N THR A 49 -0.54 17.31 21.30
CA THR A 49 -1.00 17.61 19.93
C THR A 49 -1.02 19.12 19.70
N ILE A 50 -1.56 19.88 20.67
CA ILE A 50 -1.60 21.36 20.60
C ILE A 50 -0.18 21.91 20.53
N THR A 51 0.74 21.44 21.37
CA THR A 51 2.14 21.87 21.35
C THR A 51 2.80 21.55 20.01
N ALA A 52 2.62 20.34 19.48
CA ALA A 52 3.20 19.93 18.21
C ALA A 52 2.65 20.77 17.03
N LEU A 53 1.35 21.03 16.99
CA LEU A 53 0.74 21.93 16.00
C LEU A 53 1.26 23.36 16.14
N GLY A 54 1.38 23.87 17.37
CA GLY A 54 1.96 25.20 17.64
C GLY A 54 3.39 25.32 17.11
N CYS A 55 4.24 24.31 17.35
CA CYS A 55 5.61 24.28 16.81
C CYS A 55 5.61 24.26 15.27
N LEU A 56 4.72 23.47 14.64
CA LEU A 56 4.59 23.44 13.18
C LEU A 56 4.20 24.83 12.63
N PHE A 57 3.20 25.48 13.23
CA PHE A 57 2.78 26.81 12.77
C PHE A 57 3.85 27.88 12.97
N LEU A 58 4.61 27.82 14.05
CA LEU A 58 5.75 28.72 14.25
C LEU A 58 6.84 28.50 13.18
N TYR A 59 7.15 27.25 12.87
CA TYR A 59 8.09 26.90 11.80
C TYR A 59 7.62 27.38 10.43
N LEU A 60 6.36 27.12 10.07
CA LEU A 60 5.79 27.57 8.80
C LEU A 60 5.72 29.09 8.70
N GLY A 61 5.37 29.76 9.81
CA GLY A 61 5.39 31.22 9.90
C GLY A 61 6.79 31.79 9.66
N TYR A 62 7.79 31.25 10.35
CA TYR A 62 9.19 31.63 10.10
C TYR A 62 9.57 31.47 8.64
N PHE A 63 9.27 30.30 8.04
CA PHE A 63 9.57 30.03 6.63
C PHE A 63 8.85 30.98 5.67
N ALA A 64 7.57 31.28 5.94
CA ALA A 64 6.77 32.19 5.11
C ALA A 64 7.28 33.64 5.17
N PHE A 65 7.72 34.12 6.35
CA PHE A 65 8.22 35.49 6.51
C PHE A 65 9.68 35.68 6.09
N THR A 66 10.47 34.60 6.03
CA THR A 66 11.87 34.67 5.55
C THR A 66 11.99 34.35 4.05
N HIS A 67 10.88 34.05 3.41
CA HIS A 67 10.84 33.70 2.00
C HIS A 67 11.02 34.95 1.12
N ASP A 68 11.79 34.83 0.01
CA ASP A 68 11.96 35.88 -0.97
C ASP A 68 10.63 36.19 -1.69
N PRO A 69 10.09 37.43 -1.56
CA PRO A 69 8.81 37.80 -2.17
C PRO A 69 8.87 37.96 -3.71
N HIS A 70 10.08 38.06 -4.29
CA HIS A 70 10.27 38.31 -5.74
C HIS A 70 10.33 37.03 -6.58
N ILE A 71 10.11 35.87 -5.98
CA ILE A 71 10.04 34.60 -6.71
C ILE A 71 8.79 34.57 -7.59
N GLU A 72 8.92 33.94 -8.75
CA GLU A 72 7.84 33.70 -9.71
C GLU A 72 6.58 33.10 -9.06
N LEU A 73 5.40 33.61 -9.44
CA LEU A 73 4.11 33.20 -8.86
C LEU A 73 3.90 31.67 -8.88
N SER A 74 4.28 31.01 -9.98
CA SER A 74 4.17 29.55 -10.13
C SER A 74 4.94 28.80 -9.05
N LYS A 75 6.16 29.24 -8.74
CA LYS A 75 7.00 28.66 -7.71
C LYS A 75 6.46 28.93 -6.30
N ASN A 76 5.86 30.10 -6.08
CA ASN A 76 5.22 30.42 -4.80
C ASN A 76 3.96 29.58 -4.56
N ILE A 77 3.13 29.42 -5.61
CA ILE A 77 1.97 28.51 -5.54
C ILE A 77 2.41 27.10 -5.20
N PHE A 78 3.45 26.58 -5.88
CA PHE A 78 3.96 25.23 -5.62
C PHE A 78 4.47 25.06 -4.16
N LYS A 79 5.20 26.05 -3.63
CA LYS A 79 5.63 26.03 -2.22
C LYS A 79 4.44 26.06 -1.27
N GLY A 80 3.40 26.86 -1.57
CA GLY A 80 2.16 26.86 -0.80
C GLY A 80 1.44 25.52 -0.80
N LEU A 81 1.37 24.85 -1.94
CA LEU A 81 0.80 23.50 -2.03
C LEU A 81 1.60 22.46 -1.23
N ILE A 82 2.93 22.52 -1.29
CA ILE A 82 3.80 21.67 -0.44
C ILE A 82 3.52 21.94 1.05
N ALA A 83 3.40 23.20 1.46
CA ALA A 83 3.11 23.55 2.85
C ALA A 83 1.74 22.98 3.29
N ILE A 84 0.72 23.06 2.45
CA ILE A 84 -0.61 22.43 2.70
C ILE A 84 -0.45 20.92 2.89
N CYS A 85 0.28 20.24 2.00
CA CYS A 85 0.54 18.80 2.14
C CYS A 85 1.27 18.46 3.45
N VAL A 86 2.27 19.26 3.84
CA VAL A 86 3.00 19.09 5.11
C VAL A 86 2.07 19.22 6.31
N VAL A 87 1.23 20.27 6.35
CA VAL A 87 0.23 20.45 7.43
C VAL A 87 -0.72 19.26 7.48
N PHE A 88 -1.26 18.85 6.34
CA PHE A 88 -2.17 17.73 6.25
C PHE A 88 -1.55 16.43 6.77
N LEU A 89 -0.34 16.10 6.31
CA LEU A 89 0.37 14.88 6.76
C LEU A 89 0.68 14.94 8.25
N PHE A 90 1.06 16.10 8.75
CA PHE A 90 1.34 16.29 10.17
C PHE A 90 0.07 16.09 11.02
N VAL A 91 -1.06 16.64 10.58
CA VAL A 91 -2.37 16.40 11.21
C VAL A 91 -2.72 14.92 11.15
N CYS A 92 -2.54 14.25 10.02
CA CYS A 92 -2.77 12.80 9.90
C CYS A 92 -1.92 11.99 10.89
N MET A 93 -0.63 12.32 11.04
CA MET A 93 0.24 11.64 12.01
C MET A 93 -0.25 11.78 13.45
N LEU A 94 -0.84 12.93 13.81
CA LEU A 94 -1.30 13.19 15.17
C LEU A 94 -2.69 12.62 15.47
N VAL A 95 -3.61 12.68 14.51
CA VAL A 95 -5.06 12.54 14.74
C VAL A 95 -5.68 11.38 13.98
N ALA A 96 -5.12 10.98 12.82
CA ALA A 96 -5.70 9.90 12.04
C ALA A 96 -5.78 8.58 12.85
N PRO A 97 -6.78 7.72 12.59
CA PRO A 97 -6.91 6.45 13.27
C PRO A 97 -5.68 5.57 12.97
N ASN A 98 -5.36 4.72 13.93
CA ASN A 98 -4.36 3.70 13.71
C ASN A 98 -4.87 2.71 12.66
N GLY A 99 -4.01 2.35 11.71
CA GLY A 99 -4.30 1.26 10.79
C GLY A 99 -4.32 -0.10 11.52
N PRO A 100 -4.60 -1.19 10.78
CA PRO A 100 -4.65 -2.54 11.36
C PRO A 100 -3.29 -3.01 11.90
N PHE A 101 -2.19 -2.43 11.41
CA PHE A 101 -0.85 -2.86 11.78
C PHE A 101 -0.22 -2.00 12.85
N THR A 102 0.38 -2.64 13.84
CA THR A 102 1.14 -1.98 14.92
C THR A 102 2.61 -1.81 14.56
N ARG A 103 3.10 -2.51 13.53
CA ARG A 103 4.52 -2.54 13.14
C ARG A 103 4.74 -1.93 11.77
N PRO A 104 5.86 -1.26 11.56
CA PRO A 104 6.94 -0.98 12.53
C PRO A 104 6.52 -0.04 13.66
N HIS A 105 5.59 0.89 13.40
CA HIS A 105 4.99 1.81 14.36
C HIS A 105 3.67 2.33 13.81
N PRO A 106 2.62 2.53 14.62
CA PRO A 106 1.31 3.02 14.14
C PRO A 106 1.39 4.34 13.37
N LEU A 107 2.32 5.22 13.73
CA LEU A 107 2.55 6.51 13.06
C LEU A 107 2.91 6.32 11.57
N VAL A 108 3.64 5.27 11.21
CA VAL A 108 3.97 4.98 9.80
C VAL A 108 2.70 4.73 9.00
N TRP A 109 1.75 3.98 9.56
CA TRP A 109 0.49 3.66 8.87
C TRP A 109 -0.45 4.87 8.78
N ARG A 110 -0.41 5.76 9.76
CA ARG A 110 -1.11 7.06 9.67
C ARG A 110 -0.51 7.94 8.57
N LEU A 111 0.81 7.94 8.41
CA LEU A 111 1.48 8.64 7.33
C LEU A 111 1.13 8.05 5.97
N VAL A 112 1.17 6.72 5.82
CA VAL A 112 0.74 6.02 4.60
C VAL A 112 -0.70 6.37 4.24
N PHE A 113 -1.61 6.39 5.21
CA PHE A 113 -2.98 6.84 5.00
C PHE A 113 -3.04 8.28 4.49
N GLY A 114 -2.33 9.22 5.15
CA GLY A 114 -2.30 10.62 4.72
C GLY A 114 -1.77 10.79 3.29
N ILE A 115 -0.67 10.11 2.95
CA ILE A 115 -0.12 10.13 1.58
C ILE A 115 -1.11 9.52 0.58
N SER A 116 -1.84 8.47 0.95
CA SER A 116 -2.85 7.87 0.08
C SER A 116 -4.00 8.84 -0.26
N VAL A 117 -4.40 9.65 0.73
CA VAL A 117 -5.42 10.69 0.52
C VAL A 117 -4.88 11.79 -0.41
N ILE A 118 -3.65 12.26 -0.20
CA ILE A 118 -3.01 13.25 -1.11
C ILE A 118 -2.92 12.67 -2.52
N TYR A 119 -2.53 11.42 -2.67
CA TYR A 119 -2.45 10.75 -3.96
C TYR A 119 -3.83 10.68 -4.64
N LEU A 120 -4.88 10.32 -3.91
CA LEU A 120 -6.24 10.32 -4.43
C LEU A 120 -6.70 11.72 -4.86
N LEU A 121 -6.43 12.73 -4.04
CA LEU A 121 -6.76 14.13 -4.37
C LEU A 121 -5.99 14.60 -5.62
N GLY A 122 -4.71 14.24 -5.72
CA GLY A 122 -3.90 14.51 -6.90
C GLY A 122 -4.46 13.84 -8.16
N LEU A 123 -4.81 12.56 -8.11
CA LEU A 123 -5.44 11.87 -9.24
C LEU A 123 -6.80 12.50 -9.60
N THR A 124 -7.60 12.89 -8.60
CA THR A 124 -8.87 13.58 -8.82
C THR A 124 -8.66 14.92 -9.51
N PHE A 125 -7.65 15.68 -9.09
CA PHE A 125 -7.29 16.94 -9.76
C PHE A 125 -6.89 16.72 -11.22
N LEU A 126 -6.10 15.69 -11.52
CA LEU A 126 -5.67 15.36 -12.88
C LEU A 126 -6.85 15.00 -13.80
N LEU A 127 -7.98 14.51 -13.27
CA LEU A 127 -9.17 14.22 -14.10
C LEU A 127 -9.78 15.44 -14.79
N PHE A 128 -9.54 16.65 -14.25
CA PHE A 128 -10.06 17.89 -14.80
C PHE A 128 -9.08 18.57 -15.75
N LEU A 129 -7.91 17.98 -15.98
CA LEU A 129 -6.86 18.52 -16.85
C LEU A 129 -6.79 17.74 -18.15
N ASN A 130 -6.43 18.42 -19.24
CA ASN A 130 -6.11 17.75 -20.50
C ASN A 130 -4.67 17.20 -20.49
N TYR A 131 -4.36 16.36 -21.47
CA TYR A 131 -3.06 15.71 -21.61
C TYR A 131 -1.87 16.69 -21.57
N GLN A 132 -1.97 17.81 -22.31
CA GLN A 132 -0.88 18.78 -22.36
C GLN A 132 -0.64 19.46 -21.01
N GLN A 133 -1.72 19.85 -20.33
CA GLN A 133 -1.64 20.47 -19.01
C GLN A 133 -1.01 19.53 -17.97
N ILE A 134 -1.35 18.25 -18.01
CA ILE A 134 -0.72 17.26 -17.11
C ILE A 134 0.76 17.12 -17.46
N LYS A 135 1.11 17.06 -18.74
CA LYS A 135 2.50 16.98 -19.18
C LYS A 135 3.30 18.21 -18.75
N ASP A 136 2.74 19.40 -18.88
CA ASP A 136 3.38 20.65 -18.44
C ASP A 136 3.61 20.67 -16.93
N ILE A 137 2.67 20.14 -16.12
CA ILE A 137 2.85 19.98 -14.66
C ILE A 137 3.97 18.98 -14.36
N LEU A 138 4.00 17.85 -15.04
CA LEU A 138 5.06 16.84 -14.84
C LEU A 138 6.44 17.41 -15.18
N ILE A 139 6.56 18.14 -16.29
CA ILE A 139 7.80 18.83 -16.70
C ILE A 139 8.18 19.93 -15.68
N PHE A 140 7.20 20.66 -15.14
CA PHE A 140 7.46 21.67 -14.11
C PHE A 140 8.02 21.05 -12.83
N ILE A 141 7.61 19.82 -12.49
CA ILE A 141 8.10 19.08 -11.31
C ILE A 141 9.48 18.47 -11.59
N ASP A 142 9.68 17.97 -12.81
CA ASP A 142 10.91 17.33 -13.24
C ASP A 142 11.21 17.62 -14.71
N ASP A 143 12.22 18.47 -14.93
CA ASP A 143 12.63 18.92 -16.26
C ASP A 143 13.12 17.77 -17.16
N ASP A 144 13.61 16.67 -16.59
CA ASP A 144 14.08 15.52 -17.36
C ASP A 144 12.97 14.87 -18.18
N LEU A 145 11.72 15.00 -17.74
CA LEU A 145 10.53 14.50 -18.46
C LEU A 145 10.25 15.24 -19.78
N LYS A 146 10.85 16.41 -20.01
CA LYS A 146 10.76 17.15 -21.26
C LYS A 146 11.40 16.38 -22.43
N TYR A 147 12.46 15.65 -22.15
CA TYR A 147 13.25 14.90 -23.14
C TYR A 147 12.84 13.42 -23.22
N ALA A 148 11.85 13.01 -22.45
CA ALA A 148 11.35 11.65 -22.47
C ALA A 148 10.69 11.34 -23.83
N GLY A 149 11.42 10.61 -24.66
CA GLY A 149 10.94 10.08 -25.93
C GLY A 149 9.99 8.89 -25.74
N PRO A 150 9.30 8.47 -26.80
CA PRO A 150 8.56 7.20 -26.76
C PRO A 150 9.53 6.05 -26.47
N ASP A 151 9.11 5.12 -25.62
CA ASP A 151 9.83 3.86 -25.46
C ASP A 151 9.67 3.08 -26.77
N THR A 152 10.76 3.00 -27.54
CA THR A 152 10.75 2.47 -28.90
C THR A 152 11.11 0.98 -28.97
N LYS A 153 11.34 0.33 -27.81
CA LYS A 153 11.67 -1.10 -27.78
C LYS A 153 10.42 -1.90 -28.16
N GLU A 154 10.45 -2.52 -29.33
CA GLU A 154 9.43 -3.46 -29.78
C GLU A 154 9.85 -4.88 -29.34
N TYR A 155 9.07 -5.49 -28.46
CA TYR A 155 9.38 -6.81 -27.88
C TYR A 155 8.96 -7.98 -28.79
N ALA A 156 7.97 -7.79 -29.67
CA ALA A 156 7.40 -8.85 -30.51
C ALA A 156 7.88 -8.86 -31.96
N VAL A 157 9.10 -8.41 -32.25
CA VAL A 157 9.61 -8.30 -33.62
C VAL A 157 9.98 -9.69 -34.21
N ASP A 158 10.54 -10.57 -33.41
CA ASP A 158 10.94 -11.92 -33.83
C ASP A 158 10.73 -12.92 -32.69
N CYS A 159 9.70 -13.73 -32.80
CA CYS A 159 9.27 -14.66 -31.76
C CYS A 159 9.84 -16.06 -31.90
N ARG A 160 10.98 -16.24 -32.57
CA ARG A 160 11.70 -17.52 -32.58
C ARG A 160 12.36 -17.74 -31.23
N LEU A 161 12.07 -18.85 -30.58
CA LEU A 161 12.68 -19.21 -29.30
C LEU A 161 14.14 -19.62 -29.52
N THR A 162 15.08 -18.75 -29.12
CA THR A 162 16.53 -19.00 -29.16
C THR A 162 17.15 -18.58 -27.83
N TRP A 163 18.22 -19.24 -27.43
CA TRP A 163 18.96 -18.92 -26.22
C TRP A 163 19.40 -17.45 -26.13
N ALA A 164 19.82 -16.90 -27.29
CA ALA A 164 20.22 -15.50 -27.36
C ALA A 164 19.08 -14.56 -27.01
N LYS A 165 17.87 -14.81 -27.53
CA LYS A 165 16.69 -14.00 -27.24
C LYS A 165 16.21 -14.16 -25.82
N LEU A 166 16.23 -15.40 -25.30
CA LEU A 166 15.89 -15.64 -23.90
C LEU A 166 16.81 -14.86 -22.95
N TYR A 167 18.10 -14.77 -23.30
CA TYR A 167 19.06 -13.98 -22.52
C TYR A 167 18.85 -12.47 -22.68
N GLU A 168 18.46 -12.01 -23.86
CA GLU A 168 18.12 -10.60 -24.12
C GLU A 168 16.84 -10.15 -23.40
N SER A 169 15.87 -11.04 -23.22
CA SER A 169 14.65 -10.79 -22.46
C SER A 169 14.88 -10.76 -20.95
N MET A 170 16.04 -11.27 -20.46
CA MET A 170 16.39 -11.19 -19.03
C MET A 170 16.77 -9.78 -18.63
N ASP A 171 15.77 -8.93 -18.53
CA ASP A 171 15.90 -7.52 -18.16
C ASP A 171 15.31 -7.22 -16.75
N LEU A 172 15.24 -5.94 -16.43
CA LEU A 172 14.68 -5.48 -15.14
C LEU A 172 13.20 -5.84 -14.98
N PHE A 173 12.46 -6.06 -16.07
CA PHE A 173 11.04 -6.42 -16.01
C PHE A 173 10.84 -7.81 -15.42
N ILE A 174 11.65 -8.78 -15.79
CA ILE A 174 11.63 -10.14 -15.20
C ILE A 174 11.79 -10.09 -13.68
N LEU A 175 12.76 -9.29 -13.20
CA LEU A 175 12.96 -9.13 -11.76
C LEU A 175 11.76 -8.44 -11.10
N SER A 176 11.16 -7.46 -11.78
CA SER A 176 9.98 -6.74 -11.31
C SER A 176 8.75 -7.66 -11.24
N HIS A 177 8.54 -8.51 -12.22
CA HIS A 177 7.48 -9.55 -12.21
C HIS A 177 7.68 -10.50 -11.02
N PHE A 178 8.87 -11.06 -10.88
CA PHE A 178 9.17 -11.99 -9.79
C PHE A 178 8.95 -11.37 -8.40
N ILE A 179 9.55 -10.21 -8.14
CA ILE A 179 9.43 -9.50 -6.84
C ILE A 179 7.99 -9.01 -6.64
N GLY A 180 7.35 -8.50 -7.68
CA GLY A 180 5.97 -8.05 -7.66
C GLY A 180 5.01 -9.16 -7.25
N TRP A 181 5.11 -10.34 -7.87
CA TRP A 181 4.27 -11.48 -7.53
C TRP A 181 4.60 -12.11 -6.18
N ALA A 182 5.86 -12.08 -5.75
CA ALA A 182 6.21 -12.47 -4.39
C ALA A 182 5.56 -11.54 -3.35
N GLY A 183 5.60 -10.22 -3.57
CA GLY A 183 4.93 -9.23 -2.72
C GLY A 183 3.41 -9.37 -2.72
N LYS A 184 2.79 -9.54 -3.90
CA LYS A 184 1.33 -9.76 -4.04
C LYS A 184 0.90 -11.02 -3.29
N SER A 185 1.69 -12.08 -3.36
CA SER A 185 1.41 -13.35 -2.67
C SER A 185 1.56 -13.23 -1.16
N LEU A 186 2.50 -12.40 -0.67
CA LEU A 186 2.60 -12.06 0.74
C LEU A 186 1.37 -11.32 1.26
N LEU A 187 0.75 -10.48 0.45
CA LEU A 187 -0.46 -9.75 0.81
C LEU A 187 -1.71 -10.65 0.77
N MET A 188 -1.88 -11.40 -0.33
CA MET A 188 -3.07 -12.22 -0.56
C MET A 188 -3.06 -13.55 0.20
N ARG A 189 -1.89 -14.14 0.40
CA ARG A 189 -1.70 -15.42 1.13
C ARG A 189 -2.56 -16.58 0.61
N HIS A 190 -2.92 -16.56 -0.66
CA HIS A 190 -3.82 -17.54 -1.27
C HIS A 190 -3.39 -17.90 -2.69
N ALA A 191 -2.97 -19.15 -2.90
CA ALA A 191 -2.40 -19.62 -4.17
C ALA A 191 -3.35 -19.42 -5.36
N VAL A 192 -4.59 -19.88 -5.23
CA VAL A 192 -5.57 -19.84 -6.34
C VAL A 192 -5.86 -18.42 -6.78
N LEU A 193 -6.00 -17.46 -5.83
CA LEU A 193 -6.26 -16.07 -6.17
C LEU A 193 -5.05 -15.43 -6.86
N CYS A 194 -3.82 -15.73 -6.40
CA CYS A 194 -2.61 -15.21 -7.03
C CYS A 194 -2.45 -15.76 -8.46
N TRP A 195 -2.62 -17.05 -8.66
CA TRP A 195 -2.56 -17.65 -9.98
C TRP A 195 -3.67 -17.15 -10.91
N SER A 196 -4.90 -17.03 -10.41
CA SER A 196 -6.01 -16.46 -11.19
C SER A 196 -5.72 -15.02 -11.60
N ALA A 197 -5.20 -14.21 -10.69
CA ALA A 197 -4.83 -12.83 -10.98
C ALA A 197 -3.68 -12.74 -12.00
N SER A 198 -2.66 -13.62 -11.92
CA SER A 198 -1.56 -13.69 -12.87
C SER A 198 -2.07 -14.01 -14.29
N ILE A 199 -2.82 -15.07 -14.44
CA ILE A 199 -3.37 -15.48 -15.75
C ILE A 199 -4.31 -14.40 -16.30
N THR A 200 -5.16 -13.80 -15.47
CA THR A 200 -6.07 -12.72 -15.90
C THR A 200 -5.30 -11.50 -16.36
N TRP A 201 -4.15 -11.22 -15.74
CA TRP A 201 -3.30 -10.11 -16.13
C TRP A 201 -2.74 -10.30 -17.53
N GLU A 202 -2.18 -11.45 -17.86
CA GLU A 202 -1.67 -11.76 -19.20
C GLU A 202 -2.76 -11.70 -20.27
N ILE A 203 -3.97 -12.18 -19.94
CA ILE A 203 -5.14 -12.03 -20.84
C ILE A 203 -5.45 -10.54 -21.05
N THR A 204 -5.33 -9.73 -20.02
CA THR A 204 -5.55 -8.28 -20.09
C THR A 204 -4.50 -7.59 -20.96
N GLU A 205 -3.23 -7.98 -20.87
CA GLU A 205 -2.15 -7.50 -21.72
C GLU A 205 -2.40 -7.83 -23.19
N ILE A 206 -2.75 -9.07 -23.50
CA ILE A 206 -3.13 -9.48 -24.86
C ILE A 206 -4.29 -8.65 -25.38
N PHE A 207 -5.32 -8.42 -24.56
CA PHE A 207 -6.49 -7.63 -24.94
C PHE A 207 -6.13 -6.17 -25.27
N PHE A 208 -5.24 -5.56 -24.49
CA PHE A 208 -4.82 -4.18 -24.67
C PHE A 208 -3.58 -3.99 -25.54
N ALA A 209 -2.98 -5.05 -26.07
CA ALA A 209 -1.77 -5.02 -26.90
C ALA A 209 -1.92 -4.14 -28.18
N HIS A 210 -3.16 -3.94 -28.65
CA HIS A 210 -3.42 -3.04 -29.78
C HIS A 210 -3.39 -1.54 -29.40
N LEU A 211 -3.61 -1.21 -28.13
CA LEU A 211 -3.56 0.18 -27.61
C LEU A 211 -2.19 0.52 -27.06
N LEU A 212 -1.51 -0.44 -26.44
CA LEU A 212 -0.20 -0.27 -25.85
C LEU A 212 0.79 -1.23 -26.53
N PRO A 213 1.65 -0.71 -27.44
CA PRO A 213 2.62 -1.54 -28.15
C PRO A 213 3.54 -2.37 -27.25
N ASN A 214 3.82 -1.88 -26.05
CA ASN A 214 4.67 -2.56 -25.07
C ASN A 214 4.00 -3.82 -24.45
N PHE A 215 2.70 -4.02 -24.68
CA PHE A 215 1.99 -5.26 -24.32
C PHE A 215 2.09 -6.33 -25.43
N LYS A 216 2.71 -6.00 -26.58
CA LYS A 216 2.97 -6.98 -27.61
C LYS A 216 4.24 -7.74 -27.27
N GLU A 217 4.07 -8.93 -26.76
CA GLU A 217 5.16 -9.83 -26.41
C GLU A 217 5.12 -11.12 -27.23
N CYS A 218 6.24 -11.83 -27.25
CA CYS A 218 6.27 -13.14 -27.86
C CYS A 218 5.52 -14.15 -26.97
N TRP A 219 4.85 -15.12 -27.59
CA TRP A 219 4.06 -16.12 -26.86
C TRP A 219 4.86 -16.89 -25.80
N TRP A 220 6.14 -17.10 -26.02
CA TRP A 220 7.02 -17.79 -25.07
C TRP A 220 7.45 -16.85 -23.92
N ASP A 221 7.50 -15.57 -24.17
CA ASP A 221 7.76 -14.54 -23.16
C ASP A 221 6.59 -14.49 -22.17
N ALA A 222 5.39 -14.20 -22.64
CA ALA A 222 4.18 -14.15 -21.83
C ALA A 222 3.89 -15.47 -21.09
N ILE A 223 4.01 -16.64 -21.75
CA ILE A 223 3.62 -17.91 -21.12
C ILE A 223 4.77 -18.52 -20.31
N LEU A 224 5.98 -18.65 -20.89
CA LEU A 224 7.08 -19.36 -20.23
C LEU A 224 7.81 -18.46 -19.23
N LEU A 225 8.20 -17.26 -19.64
CA LEU A 225 8.94 -16.36 -18.75
C LEU A 225 8.01 -15.73 -17.71
N ASP A 226 6.92 -15.09 -18.12
CA ASP A 226 6.09 -14.35 -17.18
C ASP A 226 5.23 -15.28 -16.35
N ILE A 227 4.26 -16.03 -16.92
CA ILE A 227 3.35 -16.85 -16.12
C ILE A 227 4.10 -17.94 -15.35
N VAL A 228 4.92 -18.76 -16.04
CA VAL A 228 5.44 -19.99 -15.42
C VAL A 228 6.66 -19.67 -14.55
N ILE A 229 7.65 -18.95 -15.08
CA ILE A 229 8.92 -18.73 -14.39
C ILE A 229 8.79 -17.57 -13.40
N CYS A 230 8.54 -16.35 -13.87
CA CYS A 230 8.62 -15.17 -13.03
C CYS A 230 7.47 -15.09 -12.03
N ASN A 231 6.23 -15.14 -12.53
CA ASN A 231 5.04 -15.08 -11.68
C ASN A 231 4.93 -16.35 -10.83
N GLY A 232 5.17 -17.53 -11.43
CA GLY A 232 5.11 -18.80 -10.72
C GLY A 232 6.11 -18.90 -9.59
N LEU A 233 7.38 -18.63 -9.83
CA LEU A 233 8.41 -18.62 -8.79
C LEU A 233 8.16 -17.52 -7.74
N GLY A 234 7.73 -16.33 -8.16
CA GLY A 234 7.36 -15.25 -7.27
C GLY A 234 6.22 -15.65 -6.35
N ILE A 235 5.14 -16.23 -6.89
CA ILE A 235 4.00 -16.74 -6.11
C ILE A 235 4.46 -17.80 -5.11
N HIS A 236 5.26 -18.76 -5.56
CA HIS A 236 5.76 -19.81 -4.67
C HIS A 236 6.64 -19.27 -3.56
N LEU A 237 7.56 -18.35 -3.87
CA LEU A 237 8.40 -17.69 -2.86
C LEU A 237 7.55 -16.94 -1.83
N GLY A 238 6.59 -16.14 -2.28
CA GLY A 238 5.71 -15.37 -1.40
C GLY A 238 4.91 -16.27 -0.46
N LEU A 239 4.31 -17.34 -0.99
CA LEU A 239 3.55 -18.32 -0.19
C LEU A 239 4.45 -19.12 0.76
N TYR A 240 5.68 -19.47 0.35
CA TYR A 240 6.65 -20.09 1.22
C TYR A 240 7.04 -19.18 2.40
N LEU A 241 7.26 -17.89 2.12
CA LEU A 241 7.53 -16.91 3.17
C LEU A 241 6.33 -16.73 4.11
N CYS A 242 5.10 -16.72 3.60
CA CYS A 242 3.89 -16.71 4.42
C CYS A 242 3.88 -17.88 5.40
N LYS A 243 4.05 -19.10 4.89
CA LYS A 243 4.09 -20.32 5.72
C LYS A 243 5.19 -20.28 6.77
N LYS A 244 6.37 -19.76 6.41
CA LYS A 244 7.50 -19.61 7.35
C LYS A 244 7.22 -18.55 8.41
N LEU A 245 6.51 -17.49 8.08
CA LEU A 245 6.12 -16.42 9.02
C LEU A 245 5.00 -16.87 9.96
N GLU A 246 4.05 -17.68 9.50
CA GLU A 246 2.98 -18.28 10.32
C GLU A 246 3.52 -19.21 11.41
N MET A 247 4.64 -19.90 11.13
CA MET A 247 5.27 -20.83 12.05
C MET A 247 6.21 -20.18 13.08
N ARG A 248 6.38 -18.86 13.03
CA ARG A 248 7.26 -18.16 13.96
C ARG A 248 6.58 -17.95 15.31
N THR A 249 7.20 -18.47 16.37
CA THR A 249 6.91 -18.11 17.76
C THR A 249 7.81 -16.96 18.17
N TYR A 250 7.24 -15.86 18.62
CA TYR A 250 8.00 -14.72 19.10
C TYR A 250 7.86 -14.56 20.60
N HIS A 251 8.97 -14.63 21.33
CA HIS A 251 9.08 -14.03 22.64
C HIS A 251 9.53 -12.58 22.49
N TRP A 252 8.66 -11.67 22.84
CA TRP A 252 8.82 -10.26 22.58
C TRP A 252 9.33 -9.52 23.79
N GLU A 253 10.66 -9.53 23.98
CA GLU A 253 11.32 -8.81 25.05
C GLU A 253 11.47 -7.33 24.74
N SER A 254 11.40 -6.49 25.76
CA SER A 254 11.73 -5.07 25.63
C SER A 254 13.20 -4.90 25.25
N ILE A 255 13.50 -3.94 24.34
CA ILE A 255 14.89 -3.64 23.96
C ILE A 255 15.73 -3.24 25.17
N LYS A 256 15.09 -2.69 26.23
CA LYS A 256 15.76 -2.27 27.47
C LYS A 256 16.26 -3.47 28.29
N ASP A 257 15.56 -4.59 28.21
CA ASP A 257 15.84 -5.78 29.01
C ASP A 257 16.93 -6.66 28.37
N ILE A 258 17.20 -6.44 27.08
CA ILE A 258 18.24 -7.18 26.35
C ILE A 258 19.61 -6.56 26.66
N GLN A 259 20.51 -7.34 27.28
CA GLN A 259 21.84 -6.85 27.65
C GLN A 259 22.83 -6.81 26.47
N SER A 260 22.71 -7.76 25.52
CA SER A 260 23.63 -7.86 24.37
C SER A 260 23.33 -6.82 23.29
N THR A 261 24.36 -6.13 22.79
CA THR A 261 24.25 -5.17 21.67
C THR A 261 23.75 -5.83 20.39
N THR A 262 24.24 -7.03 20.08
CA THR A 262 23.76 -7.82 18.93
C THR A 262 22.30 -8.25 19.11
N GLY A 263 21.89 -8.56 20.31
CA GLY A 263 20.50 -8.84 20.66
C GLY A 263 19.60 -7.63 20.47
N LYS A 264 20.03 -6.44 20.91
CA LYS A 264 19.31 -5.17 20.67
C LYS A 264 19.16 -4.86 19.19
N LEU A 265 20.23 -5.03 18.41
CA LEU A 265 20.20 -4.80 16.97
C LEU A 265 19.24 -5.79 16.27
N ARG A 266 19.35 -7.08 16.61
CA ARG A 266 18.42 -8.10 16.09
C ARG A 266 16.97 -7.78 16.45
N ARG A 267 16.71 -7.36 17.68
CA ARG A 267 15.37 -6.96 18.15
C ARG A 267 14.85 -5.74 17.38
N ALA A 268 15.71 -4.73 17.13
CA ALA A 268 15.36 -3.56 16.32
C ALA A 268 15.01 -3.93 14.87
N ILE A 269 15.79 -4.80 14.23
CA ILE A 269 15.50 -5.30 12.87
C ILE A 269 14.18 -6.08 12.87
N LEU A 270 13.93 -6.92 13.87
CA LEU A 270 12.69 -7.67 13.99
C LEU A 270 11.45 -6.78 14.19
N GLN A 271 11.62 -5.52 14.61
CA GLN A 271 10.52 -4.56 14.70
C GLN A 271 9.85 -4.29 13.33
N PHE A 272 10.61 -4.41 12.24
CA PHE A 272 10.12 -4.22 10.87
C PHE A 272 9.54 -5.50 10.26
N THR A 273 9.59 -6.63 10.97
CA THR A 273 8.97 -7.87 10.53
C THR A 273 7.65 -8.12 11.27
N PRO A 274 6.65 -8.78 10.65
CA PRO A 274 5.44 -9.18 11.36
C PRO A 274 5.78 -10.08 12.55
N ALA A 275 5.14 -9.87 13.72
CA ALA A 275 5.34 -10.72 14.90
C ALA A 275 4.54 -12.00 14.82
N SER A 276 3.32 -11.87 14.37
CA SER A 276 2.43 -12.97 14.07
C SER A 276 1.90 -12.77 12.66
N TRP A 277 1.56 -13.86 12.02
CA TRP A 277 1.04 -13.85 10.66
C TRP A 277 -0.21 -14.70 10.66
N THR A 278 -1.36 -14.05 10.77
CA THR A 278 -2.63 -14.74 10.81
C THR A 278 -2.91 -15.51 9.54
N ARG A 279 -3.43 -16.71 9.68
CA ARG A 279 -3.88 -17.52 8.56
C ARG A 279 -5.03 -16.82 7.85
N VAL A 280 -4.96 -16.79 6.54
CA VAL A 280 -5.97 -16.16 5.70
C VAL A 280 -6.69 -17.22 4.89
N ASN A 281 -8.02 -17.28 4.99
CA ASN A 281 -8.86 -18.17 4.22
C ASN A 281 -9.94 -17.37 3.49
N TRP A 282 -9.67 -16.99 2.24
CA TRP A 282 -10.60 -16.24 1.41
C TRP A 282 -11.82 -17.07 1.00
N THR A 283 -11.63 -18.37 0.76
CA THR A 283 -12.65 -19.31 0.29
C THR A 283 -12.82 -20.40 1.32
N ASP A 284 -13.85 -20.29 2.15
CA ASP A 284 -14.26 -21.35 3.08
C ASP A 284 -15.34 -22.21 2.43
N SER A 285 -15.46 -23.49 2.82
CA SER A 285 -16.54 -24.38 2.39
C SER A 285 -17.94 -23.85 2.72
N ASN A 286 -18.04 -23.03 3.77
CA ASN A 286 -19.27 -22.37 4.22
C ASN A 286 -19.40 -20.93 3.71
N SER A 287 -18.64 -20.54 2.68
CA SER A 287 -18.68 -19.18 2.14
C SER A 287 -20.03 -18.84 1.55
N THR A 288 -20.59 -17.69 1.95
CA THR A 288 -21.80 -17.15 1.35
C THR A 288 -21.52 -16.59 -0.04
N TYR A 289 -22.55 -16.53 -0.90
CA TYR A 289 -22.46 -15.90 -2.22
C TYR A 289 -21.91 -14.47 -2.15
N LYS A 290 -22.28 -13.71 -1.12
CA LYS A 290 -21.76 -12.35 -0.88
C LYS A 290 -20.25 -12.32 -0.71
N ARG A 291 -19.67 -13.28 0.02
CA ARG A 291 -18.22 -13.39 0.20
C ARG A 291 -17.50 -13.70 -1.11
N LEU A 292 -18.03 -14.60 -1.91
CA LEU A 292 -17.47 -14.92 -3.23
C LEU A 292 -17.53 -13.72 -4.17
N LEU A 293 -18.64 -12.98 -4.16
CA LEU A 293 -18.77 -11.74 -4.94
C LEU A 293 -17.77 -10.68 -4.50
N ALA A 294 -17.56 -10.53 -3.19
CA ALA A 294 -16.59 -9.58 -2.64
C ALA A 294 -15.14 -9.96 -3.03
N VAL A 295 -14.78 -11.23 -3.04
CA VAL A 295 -13.47 -11.71 -3.50
C VAL A 295 -13.29 -11.45 -5.00
N TYR A 296 -14.33 -11.69 -5.80
CA TYR A 296 -14.32 -11.38 -7.23
C TYR A 296 -14.13 -9.86 -7.47
N PHE A 297 -14.87 -9.02 -6.73
CA PHE A 297 -14.74 -7.57 -6.80
C PHE A 297 -13.32 -7.10 -6.46
N LEU A 298 -12.70 -7.69 -5.42
CA LEU A 298 -11.30 -7.42 -5.10
C LEU A 298 -10.37 -7.72 -6.28
N GLY A 299 -10.59 -8.85 -6.96
CA GLY A 299 -9.83 -9.21 -8.18
C GLY A 299 -9.98 -8.18 -9.30
N VAL A 300 -11.21 -7.71 -9.56
CA VAL A 300 -11.48 -6.68 -10.57
C VAL A 300 -10.79 -5.37 -10.22
N VAL A 301 -10.90 -4.90 -8.97
CA VAL A 301 -10.24 -3.66 -8.52
C VAL A 301 -8.71 -3.78 -8.65
N TRP A 302 -8.15 -4.94 -8.33
CA TRP A 302 -6.73 -5.19 -8.49
C TRP A 302 -6.30 -5.03 -9.95
N GLN A 303 -6.98 -5.70 -10.89
CA GLN A 303 -6.68 -5.59 -12.33
C GLN A 303 -6.79 -4.14 -12.84
N LEU A 304 -7.79 -3.39 -12.37
CA LEU A 304 -7.94 -1.98 -12.72
C LEU A 304 -6.78 -1.11 -12.19
N ILE A 305 -6.26 -1.39 -11.00
CA ILE A 305 -5.10 -0.67 -10.45
C ILE A 305 -3.85 -0.96 -11.26
N GLU A 306 -3.58 -2.23 -11.61
CA GLU A 306 -2.46 -2.62 -12.46
C GLU A 306 -2.55 -1.92 -13.82
N LEU A 307 -3.68 -2.04 -14.49
CA LEU A 307 -3.94 -1.42 -15.79
C LEU A 307 -3.75 0.10 -15.73
N ASN A 308 -4.31 0.78 -14.72
CA ASN A 308 -4.11 2.22 -14.52
C ASN A 308 -2.63 2.58 -14.35
N THR A 309 -1.85 1.76 -13.66
CA THR A 309 -0.42 1.99 -13.45
C THR A 309 0.33 1.98 -14.78
N PHE A 310 0.05 1.01 -15.63
CA PHE A 310 0.65 0.90 -16.97
C PHE A 310 0.19 2.03 -17.90
N PHE A 311 -1.11 2.28 -17.99
CA PHE A 311 -1.63 3.33 -18.88
C PHE A 311 -1.04 4.70 -18.57
N LEU A 312 -1.02 5.12 -17.31
CA LEU A 312 -0.48 6.42 -16.94
C LEU A 312 1.01 6.55 -17.30
N LYS A 313 1.81 5.51 -17.10
CA LYS A 313 3.21 5.49 -17.49
C LYS A 313 3.38 5.68 -18.99
N HIS A 314 2.65 4.91 -19.81
CA HIS A 314 2.78 4.93 -21.26
C HIS A 314 2.16 6.16 -21.90
N ILE A 315 1.02 6.64 -21.41
CA ILE A 315 0.39 7.86 -21.92
C ILE A 315 1.33 9.07 -21.72
N PHE A 316 1.87 9.22 -20.49
CA PHE A 316 2.75 10.36 -20.20
C PHE A 316 4.21 10.12 -20.60
N ARG A 317 4.52 8.96 -21.16
CA ARG A 317 5.87 8.57 -21.65
C ARG A 317 6.94 8.72 -20.57
N ILE A 318 6.63 8.27 -19.36
CA ILE A 318 7.56 8.30 -18.24
C ILE A 318 8.58 7.17 -18.43
N PRO A 319 9.89 7.47 -18.51
CA PRO A 319 10.93 6.44 -18.70
C PRO A 319 10.91 5.37 -17.61
N ASN A 320 11.27 4.13 -17.95
CA ASN A 320 11.29 3.02 -16.99
C ASN A 320 12.14 3.29 -15.72
N PRO A 321 13.35 3.85 -15.81
CA PRO A 321 14.19 4.09 -14.63
C PRO A 321 13.76 5.31 -13.81
N HIS A 322 12.72 6.04 -14.23
CA HIS A 322 12.33 7.28 -13.56
C HIS A 322 11.83 7.02 -12.12
N PRO A 323 12.30 7.77 -11.11
CA PRO A 323 11.96 7.56 -9.70
C PRO A 323 10.47 7.58 -9.41
N LEU A 324 9.69 8.36 -10.16
CA LEU A 324 8.24 8.46 -10.02
C LEU A 324 7.55 7.09 -10.14
N ASN A 325 8.00 6.25 -11.08
CA ASN A 325 7.47 4.89 -11.24
C ASN A 325 7.72 4.05 -9.99
N ILE A 326 8.95 4.10 -9.47
CA ILE A 326 9.35 3.32 -8.28
C ILE A 326 8.59 3.79 -7.04
N TYR A 327 8.53 5.11 -6.80
CA TYR A 327 7.82 5.66 -5.64
C TYR A 327 6.32 5.38 -5.71
N ARG A 328 5.73 5.41 -6.89
CA ARG A 328 4.32 5.08 -7.09
C ARG A 328 4.03 3.61 -6.79
N LEU A 329 4.84 2.69 -7.30
CA LEU A 329 4.70 1.26 -7.00
C LEU A 329 4.90 0.97 -5.51
N LEU A 330 5.88 1.61 -4.88
CA LEU A 330 6.09 1.50 -3.44
C LEU A 330 4.88 2.02 -2.65
N LEU A 331 4.35 3.17 -3.03
CA LEU A 331 3.15 3.74 -2.39
C LEU A 331 1.94 2.82 -2.54
N ILE A 332 1.69 2.29 -3.74
CA ILE A 332 0.60 1.34 -4.00
C ILE A 332 0.77 0.08 -3.12
N SER A 333 1.98 -0.44 -3.00
CA SER A 333 2.27 -1.61 -2.14
C SER A 333 1.98 -1.31 -0.67
N LEU A 334 2.40 -0.15 -0.17
CA LEU A 334 2.16 0.28 1.21
C LEU A 334 0.67 0.50 1.51
N ILE A 335 -0.09 1.06 0.57
CA ILE A 335 -1.54 1.26 0.70
C ILE A 335 -2.27 -0.09 0.65
N SER A 336 -1.84 -0.98 -0.24
CA SER A 336 -2.49 -2.28 -0.44
C SER A 336 -2.44 -3.17 0.80
N ALA A 337 -1.35 -3.13 1.57
CA ALA A 337 -1.19 -3.99 2.74
C ALA A 337 -2.31 -3.80 3.79
N PRO A 338 -2.55 -2.60 4.36
CA PRO A 338 -3.63 -2.39 5.31
C PRO A 338 -5.01 -2.52 4.66
N THR A 339 -5.16 -2.12 3.39
CA THR A 339 -6.45 -2.17 2.68
C THR A 339 -6.91 -3.62 2.48
N ILE A 340 -6.04 -4.49 1.97
CA ILE A 340 -6.37 -5.91 1.77
C ILE A 340 -6.68 -6.58 3.11
N ARG A 341 -5.94 -6.24 4.17
CA ARG A 341 -6.19 -6.80 5.49
C ARG A 341 -7.53 -6.37 6.07
N GLN A 342 -7.87 -5.09 5.99
CA GLN A 342 -9.17 -4.57 6.44
C GLN A 342 -10.32 -5.16 5.61
N TYR A 343 -10.12 -5.26 4.30
CA TYR A 343 -11.11 -5.86 3.42
C TYR A 343 -11.36 -7.33 3.78
N TYR A 344 -10.29 -8.09 4.06
CA TYR A 344 -10.41 -9.47 4.50
C TYR A 344 -11.20 -9.58 5.80
N ILE A 345 -10.88 -8.77 6.81
CA ILE A 345 -11.61 -8.75 8.10
C ILE A 345 -13.08 -8.43 7.84
N PHE A 346 -13.38 -7.42 7.02
CA PHE A 346 -14.75 -7.01 6.71
C PHE A 346 -15.56 -8.14 6.07
N ILE A 347 -15.04 -8.82 5.05
CA ILE A 347 -15.79 -9.88 4.35
C ILE A 347 -15.89 -11.19 5.13
N THR A 348 -15.02 -11.40 6.12
CA THR A 348 -15.03 -12.61 6.97
C THR A 348 -15.82 -12.40 8.27
N ASP A 349 -16.12 -11.15 8.64
CA ASP A 349 -16.92 -10.85 9.83
C ASP A 349 -18.40 -11.19 9.60
N THR A 350 -18.82 -12.30 10.21
CA THR A 350 -20.22 -12.76 10.18
C THR A 350 -21.14 -11.95 11.11
N ARG A 351 -20.61 -11.12 11.99
CA ARG A 351 -21.35 -10.31 12.97
C ARG A 351 -21.71 -8.92 12.43
N SER A 352 -21.00 -8.47 11.41
CA SER A 352 -21.30 -7.18 10.78
C SER A 352 -22.65 -7.21 10.09
N LYS A 353 -23.64 -6.56 10.66
CA LYS A 353 -25.01 -6.45 10.13
C LYS A 353 -25.19 -5.28 9.16
N ARG A 354 -24.16 -4.45 8.92
CA ARG A 354 -24.27 -3.24 8.11
C ARG A 354 -23.09 -3.10 7.13
N MET A 355 -23.43 -2.85 5.90
CA MET A 355 -22.65 -1.99 5.03
C MET A 355 -22.97 -0.55 5.41
#